data_e9bc1191e2953ceed83a0d8c05d8ffec
#
_entry.id   e9bc1191e2953ceed83a0d8c05d8ffec
#
_cell.length_a   1.000
_cell.length_b   1.000
_cell.length_c   1.000
_cell.angle_alpha   90.00
_cell.angle_beta   90.00
_cell.angle_gamma   90.00
#
_symmetry.space_group_name_H-M   'P 1'
#
loop_
_entity.id
_entity.type
_entity.pdbx_description
1 polymer ?
#
loop_
_entity_poly.entity_id
_entity_poly.type
_entity_poly.pdbx_seq_one_letter_code
_entity_poly.pdbx_strand_id
1 'polypeptide(L)'
;MCIRDRFCGFGEPTESWDKVREVAAFIKKTYNNKPIRINTNGAGNLINERDITKEMAGLIDTVSISLNNPDKDEYNKLVRSKFGDKTFDEMIDFAKKCVANGLNVVMTTVDTTISHEEEAQCRIICDKIGASYRIRPWES
;
A
#
# COMPACT_ATOMS: atom_id res chain seq x y z
N MET A 1 -20.97 -7.94 -4.70
CA MET A 1 -20.17 -6.75 -4.37
C MET A 1 -19.85 -6.74 -2.89
N CYS A 2 -18.61 -6.53 -2.56
CA CYS A 2 -18.19 -6.49 -1.17
C CYS A 2 -18.77 -5.25 -0.47
N ILE A 3 -19.19 -5.38 0.80
CA ILE A 3 -19.69 -4.26 1.58
C ILE A 3 -18.60 -3.18 1.75
N ARG A 4 -17.35 -3.62 1.75
CA ARG A 4 -16.19 -2.72 1.74
C ARG A 4 -15.64 -2.71 0.33
N ASP A 5 -15.64 -1.58 -0.30
CA ASP A 5 -15.09 -1.49 -1.64
C ASP A 5 -13.57 -1.53 -1.58
N ARG A 6 -13.03 -2.62 -2.08
CA ARG A 6 -11.60 -2.87 -2.15
C ARG A 6 -11.15 -2.90 -3.60
N PHE A 7 -10.11 -2.18 -3.87
CA PHE A 7 -9.41 -2.30 -5.13
C PHE A 7 -8.26 -3.27 -4.94
N CYS A 8 -8.61 -4.55 -4.93
CA CYS A 8 -7.66 -5.65 -4.85
C CYS A 8 -8.11 -6.66 -5.90
N GLY A 9 -7.50 -6.68 -6.99
CA GLY A 9 -7.81 -7.62 -8.05
C GLY A 9 -6.53 -8.26 -8.56
N PHE A 10 -6.58 -8.67 -9.78
CA PHE A 10 -5.41 -9.22 -10.44
C PHE A 10 -4.50 -8.07 -10.84
N GLY A 11 -3.34 -7.98 -10.20
CA GLY A 11 -2.35 -6.96 -10.46
C GLY A 11 -2.41 -5.79 -9.49
N GLU A 12 -1.70 -4.76 -9.84
CA GLU A 12 -1.50 -3.59 -8.99
C GLU A 12 -2.53 -2.51 -9.36
N PRO A 13 -3.44 -2.11 -8.42
CA PRO A 13 -4.49 -1.13 -8.72
C PRO A 13 -3.95 0.22 -9.21
N THR A 14 -2.78 0.64 -8.74
CA THR A 14 -2.22 1.94 -9.12
C THR A 14 -1.74 1.98 -10.57
N GLU A 15 -1.63 0.83 -11.25
CA GLU A 15 -1.38 0.79 -12.69
C GLU A 15 -2.56 1.35 -13.48
N SER A 16 -3.76 1.29 -12.91
CA SER A 16 -4.97 1.84 -13.50
C SER A 16 -5.53 2.95 -12.62
N TRP A 17 -4.66 3.76 -12.03
CA TRP A 17 -5.05 4.74 -11.02
C TRP A 17 -6.15 5.69 -11.50
N ASP A 18 -6.10 6.15 -12.75
CA ASP A 18 -7.11 7.08 -13.26
C ASP A 18 -8.52 6.47 -13.21
N LYS A 19 -8.64 5.18 -13.54
CA LYS A 19 -9.92 4.46 -13.46
C LYS A 19 -10.33 4.21 -12.02
N VAL A 20 -9.39 3.82 -11.16
CA VAL A 20 -9.64 3.62 -9.73
C VAL A 20 -10.14 4.92 -9.12
N ARG A 21 -9.52 6.04 -9.46
CA ARG A 21 -9.89 7.36 -8.99
C ARG A 21 -11.32 7.71 -9.39
N GLU A 22 -11.71 7.47 -10.63
CA GLU A 22 -13.07 7.70 -11.12
C GLU A 22 -14.09 6.87 -10.35
N VAL A 23 -13.82 5.58 -10.17
CA VAL A 23 -14.71 4.67 -9.44
C VAL A 23 -14.82 5.07 -7.98
N ALA A 24 -13.70 5.43 -7.35
CA ALA A 24 -13.70 5.88 -5.96
C ALA A 24 -14.53 7.14 -5.78
N ALA A 25 -14.39 8.10 -6.69
CA ALA A 25 -15.17 9.33 -6.65
C ALA A 25 -16.67 9.04 -6.81
N PHE A 26 -17.03 8.12 -7.72
CA PHE A 26 -18.40 7.69 -7.91
C PHE A 26 -18.98 7.06 -6.65
N ILE A 27 -18.22 6.18 -6.01
CA ILE A 27 -18.64 5.49 -4.78
C ILE A 27 -18.87 6.50 -3.67
N LYS A 28 -17.95 7.44 -3.46
CA LYS A 28 -18.07 8.47 -2.42
C LYS A 28 -19.31 9.33 -2.65
N LYS A 29 -19.58 9.70 -3.89
CA LYS A 29 -20.73 10.52 -4.24
C LYS A 29 -22.05 9.76 -4.07
N THR A 30 -22.08 8.50 -4.52
CA THR A 30 -23.31 7.69 -4.56
C THR A 30 -23.69 7.13 -3.20
N TYR A 31 -22.72 6.66 -2.43
CA TYR A 31 -22.97 5.93 -1.18
C TYR A 31 -22.60 6.73 0.08
N ASN A 32 -22.32 7.99 -0.05
CA ASN A 32 -22.11 8.93 1.06
C ASN A 32 -21.22 8.38 2.20
N ASN A 33 -19.91 8.63 2.11
CA ASN A 33 -18.92 8.29 3.12
C ASN A 33 -18.64 6.79 3.31
N LYS A 34 -18.93 5.97 2.32
CA LYS A 34 -18.54 4.57 2.38
C LYS A 34 -17.00 4.44 2.38
N PRO A 35 -16.41 3.71 3.34
CA PRO A 35 -14.95 3.56 3.38
C PRO A 35 -14.42 2.83 2.16
N ILE A 36 -13.33 3.35 1.61
CA ILE A 36 -12.66 2.73 0.46
C ILE A 36 -11.24 2.36 0.88
N ARG A 37 -10.86 1.11 0.60
CA ARG A 37 -9.54 0.58 0.87
C ARG A 37 -8.86 0.14 -0.41
N ILE A 38 -7.59 0.47 -0.56
CA ILE A 38 -6.76 0.02 -1.68
C ILE A 38 -5.59 -0.79 -1.14
N ASN A 39 -5.30 -1.92 -1.79
CA ASN A 39 -4.13 -2.73 -1.51
C ASN A 39 -3.13 -2.49 -2.63
N THR A 40 -1.90 -2.15 -2.29
CA THR A 40 -0.90 -1.75 -3.29
C THR A 40 0.49 -2.25 -2.89
N ASN A 41 1.36 -2.35 -3.88
CA ASN A 41 2.78 -2.65 -3.65
C ASN A 41 3.60 -1.39 -3.29
N GLY A 42 2.98 -0.21 -3.30
CA GLY A 42 3.66 1.03 -2.95
C GLY A 42 4.42 1.70 -4.08
N ALA A 43 4.31 1.19 -5.31
CA ALA A 43 5.00 1.76 -6.45
C ALA A 43 4.13 2.74 -7.26
N GLY A 44 3.01 3.17 -6.70
CA GLY A 44 2.04 4.01 -7.42
C GLY A 44 2.61 5.30 -7.98
N ASN A 45 3.47 5.96 -7.23
CA ASN A 45 4.08 7.22 -7.69
C ASN A 45 5.10 6.98 -8.82
N LEU A 46 5.84 5.87 -8.75
CA LEU A 46 6.74 5.48 -9.85
C LEU A 46 5.95 5.13 -11.12
N ILE A 47 4.89 4.36 -10.97
CA ILE A 47 4.06 3.90 -12.09
C ILE A 47 3.42 5.08 -12.81
N ASN A 48 2.91 6.05 -12.06
CA ASN A 48 2.17 7.18 -12.60
C ASN A 48 3.06 8.40 -12.89
N GLU A 49 4.34 8.31 -12.56
CA GLU A 49 5.32 9.38 -12.74
C GLU A 49 4.89 10.71 -12.11
N ARG A 50 4.15 10.62 -11.00
CA ARG A 50 3.71 11.76 -10.20
C ARG A 50 3.29 11.29 -8.82
N ASP A 51 3.11 12.23 -7.89
CA ASP A 51 2.65 11.92 -6.54
C ASP A 51 1.12 11.76 -6.54
N ILE A 52 0.65 10.51 -6.62
CA ILE A 52 -0.79 10.20 -6.58
C ILE A 52 -1.36 10.21 -5.17
N THR A 53 -0.54 10.26 -4.12
CA THR A 53 -1.04 10.24 -2.74
C THR A 53 -1.91 11.46 -2.44
N LYS A 54 -1.62 12.59 -3.05
CA LYS A 54 -2.43 13.81 -2.93
C LYS A 54 -3.79 13.62 -3.58
N GLU A 55 -3.86 12.84 -4.65
CA GLU A 55 -5.11 12.55 -5.35
C GLU A 55 -5.95 11.54 -4.59
N MET A 56 -5.32 10.69 -3.77
CA MET A 56 -6.00 9.72 -2.92
C MET A 56 -6.70 10.39 -1.73
N ALA A 57 -6.16 11.51 -1.26
CA ALA A 57 -6.72 12.20 -0.10
C ALA A 57 -8.18 12.59 -0.36
N GLY A 58 -9.06 12.21 0.56
CA GLY A 58 -10.49 12.48 0.43
C GLY A 58 -11.26 11.42 -0.38
N LEU A 59 -10.58 10.53 -1.11
CA LEU A 59 -11.20 9.46 -1.86
C LEU A 59 -10.93 8.09 -1.25
N ILE A 60 -9.70 7.85 -0.87
CA ILE A 60 -9.26 6.58 -0.29
C ILE A 60 -9.12 6.78 1.22
N ASP A 61 -9.68 5.88 2.00
CA ASP A 61 -9.62 5.97 3.47
C ASP A 61 -8.43 5.21 4.02
N THR A 62 -8.16 4.02 3.49
CA THR A 62 -7.09 3.16 3.96
C THR A 62 -6.25 2.64 2.80
N VAL A 63 -4.94 2.74 2.95
CA VAL A 63 -3.97 2.18 2.00
C VAL A 63 -3.23 1.05 2.70
N SER A 64 -3.35 -0.16 2.15
CA SER A 64 -2.63 -1.33 2.65
C SER A 64 -1.45 -1.59 1.71
N ILE A 65 -0.25 -1.53 2.26
CA ILE A 65 0.99 -1.65 1.49
C ILE A 65 1.72 -2.93 1.88
N SER A 66 2.09 -3.73 0.89
CA SER A 66 2.86 -4.95 1.11
C SER A 66 4.32 -4.60 1.39
N LEU A 67 4.72 -4.66 2.68
CA LEU A 67 6.10 -4.42 3.08
C LEU A 67 6.98 -5.62 2.76
N ASN A 68 6.48 -6.81 3.03
CA ASN A 68 7.08 -8.12 2.74
C ASN A 68 8.37 -8.43 3.51
N ASN A 69 9.36 -7.56 3.52
CA ASN A 69 10.64 -7.79 4.19
C ASN A 69 11.23 -6.46 4.62
N PRO A 70 11.85 -6.38 5.82
CA PRO A 70 12.44 -5.13 6.30
C PRO A 70 13.77 -4.79 5.64
N ASP A 71 14.42 -5.77 5.02
CA ASP A 71 15.70 -5.56 4.36
C ASP A 71 15.50 -5.17 2.90
N LYS A 72 16.11 -4.06 2.51
CA LYS A 72 15.98 -3.51 1.17
C LYS A 72 16.42 -4.49 0.08
N ASP A 73 17.57 -5.15 0.28
CA ASP A 73 18.10 -6.07 -0.73
C ASP A 73 17.22 -7.30 -0.89
N GLU A 74 16.77 -7.87 0.22
CA GLU A 74 15.86 -9.01 0.19
C GLU A 74 14.51 -8.64 -0.40
N TYR A 75 13.98 -7.47 -0.05
CA TYR A 75 12.75 -6.96 -0.63
C TYR A 75 12.85 -6.84 -2.16
N ASN A 76 13.92 -6.23 -2.64
CA ASN A 76 14.11 -6.02 -4.07
C ASN A 76 14.27 -7.35 -4.82
N LYS A 77 14.91 -8.35 -4.21
CA LYS A 77 15.00 -9.70 -4.77
C LYS A 77 13.65 -10.37 -4.88
N LEU A 78 12.82 -10.25 -3.85
CA LEU A 78 11.48 -10.86 -3.80
C LEU A 78 10.53 -10.23 -4.82
N VAL A 79 10.52 -8.92 -4.88
CA VAL A 79 9.54 -8.18 -5.68
C VAL A 79 9.90 -8.18 -7.17
N ARG A 80 11.17 -8.16 -7.51
CA ARG A 80 11.67 -8.13 -8.90
C ARG A 80 10.94 -7.11 -9.75
N SER A 81 10.80 -5.90 -9.21
CA SER A 81 10.13 -4.81 -9.90
C SER A 81 10.91 -4.35 -11.13
N LYS A 82 10.18 -3.90 -12.16
CA LYS A 82 10.79 -3.24 -13.31
C LYS A 82 11.53 -1.96 -12.93
N PHE A 83 11.29 -1.41 -11.76
CA PHE A 83 11.96 -0.21 -11.26
C PHE A 83 13.27 -0.52 -10.51
N GLY A 84 13.60 -1.80 -10.34
CA GLY A 84 14.89 -2.23 -9.78
C GLY A 84 15.08 -1.82 -8.32
N ASP A 85 16.29 -1.34 -8.02
CA ASP A 85 16.72 -1.03 -6.65
C ASP A 85 15.97 0.13 -6.00
N LYS A 86 15.24 0.90 -6.77
CA LYS A 86 14.46 2.03 -6.26
C LYS A 86 13.18 1.59 -5.55
N THR A 87 12.73 0.37 -5.79
CA THR A 87 11.39 -0.08 -5.40
C THR A 87 11.16 -0.02 -3.91
N PHE A 88 12.11 -0.49 -3.10
CA PHE A 88 11.97 -0.45 -1.64
C PHE A 88 11.88 0.98 -1.11
N ASP A 89 12.81 1.83 -1.52
CA ASP A 89 12.84 3.23 -1.07
C ASP A 89 11.59 3.99 -1.49
N GLU A 90 11.10 3.72 -2.69
CA GLU A 90 9.89 4.35 -3.20
C GLU A 90 8.63 3.86 -2.46
N MET A 91 8.60 2.58 -2.09
CA MET A 91 7.51 2.02 -1.29
C MET A 91 7.45 2.71 0.07
N ILE A 92 8.59 2.88 0.72
CA ILE A 92 8.69 3.57 2.01
C ILE A 92 8.27 5.03 1.87
N ASP A 93 8.76 5.72 0.83
CA ASP A 93 8.42 7.10 0.56
C ASP A 93 6.93 7.27 0.28
N PHE A 94 6.35 6.36 -0.50
CA PHE A 94 4.91 6.33 -0.78
C PHE A 94 4.09 6.24 0.51
N ALA A 95 4.50 5.34 1.42
CA ALA A 95 3.84 5.18 2.70
C ALA A 95 3.90 6.47 3.53
N LYS A 96 5.06 7.11 3.57
CA LYS A 96 5.23 8.39 4.29
C LYS A 96 4.33 9.48 3.71
N LYS A 97 4.24 9.57 2.40
CA LYS A 97 3.39 10.55 1.72
C LYS A 97 1.92 10.28 1.97
N CYS A 98 1.50 9.02 2.01
CA CYS A 98 0.13 8.67 2.36
C CYS A 98 -0.21 9.13 3.77
N VAL A 99 0.66 8.89 4.74
CA VAL A 99 0.47 9.35 6.12
C VAL A 99 0.37 10.87 6.17
N ALA A 100 1.28 11.55 5.45
CA ALA A 100 1.30 13.02 5.42
C ALA A 100 0.03 13.62 4.83
N ASN A 101 -0.64 12.89 3.94
CA ASN A 101 -1.90 13.31 3.32
C ASN A 101 -3.15 12.87 4.11
N GLY A 102 -2.97 12.35 5.32
CA GLY A 102 -4.08 12.01 6.20
C GLY A 102 -4.73 10.66 5.94
N LEU A 103 -4.11 9.82 5.12
CA LEU A 103 -4.61 8.48 4.85
C LEU A 103 -4.24 7.52 5.98
N ASN A 104 -5.10 6.54 6.24
CA ASN A 104 -4.75 5.44 7.13
C ASN A 104 -3.86 4.48 6.37
N VAL A 105 -2.67 4.21 6.89
CA VAL A 105 -1.70 3.33 6.22
C VAL A 105 -1.48 2.10 7.07
N VAL A 106 -1.62 0.94 6.45
CA VAL A 106 -1.31 -0.37 7.06
C VAL A 106 -0.26 -1.03 6.19
N MET A 107 0.87 -1.39 6.80
CA MET A 107 1.90 -2.14 6.08
C MET A 107 1.84 -3.60 6.53
N THR A 108 1.99 -4.52 5.59
CA THR A 108 1.76 -5.94 5.86
C THR A 108 2.95 -6.80 5.48
N THR A 109 3.11 -7.89 6.25
CA THR A 109 3.96 -9.02 5.90
C THR A 109 3.12 -10.29 6.04
N VAL A 110 3.60 -11.41 5.51
CA VAL A 110 2.90 -12.68 5.61
C VAL A 110 3.59 -13.56 6.65
N ASP A 111 2.80 -14.13 7.56
CA ASP A 111 3.28 -15.02 8.60
C ASP A 111 4.11 -16.16 8.00
N THR A 112 5.16 -16.55 8.67
CA THR A 112 6.11 -17.60 8.30
C THR A 112 7.03 -17.30 7.13
N THR A 113 6.89 -16.16 6.45
CA THR A 113 7.78 -15.79 5.34
C THR A 113 9.04 -15.06 5.80
N ILE A 114 9.01 -14.49 6.98
CA ILE A 114 10.16 -13.84 7.61
C ILE A 114 10.27 -14.28 9.07
N SER A 115 11.42 -14.06 9.69
CA SER A 115 11.64 -14.41 11.10
C SER A 115 10.91 -13.43 12.03
N HIS A 116 10.73 -13.83 13.29
CA HIS A 116 10.15 -12.93 14.30
C HIS A 116 11.02 -11.69 14.53
N GLU A 117 12.34 -11.83 14.38
CA GLU A 117 13.26 -10.71 14.46
C GLU A 117 13.03 -9.73 13.32
N GLU A 118 12.84 -10.24 12.13
CA GLU A 118 12.51 -9.42 10.96
C GLU A 118 11.14 -8.75 11.11
N GLU A 119 10.17 -9.46 11.70
CA GLU A 119 8.86 -8.87 12.01
C GLU A 119 9.01 -7.69 12.97
N ALA A 120 9.89 -7.81 13.97
CA ALA A 120 10.15 -6.71 14.88
C ALA A 120 10.77 -5.51 14.18
N GLN A 121 11.65 -5.74 13.21
CA GLN A 121 12.24 -4.69 12.38
C GLN A 121 11.17 -4.00 11.53
N CYS A 122 10.23 -4.76 10.97
CA CYS A 122 9.10 -4.20 10.23
C CYS A 122 8.25 -3.28 11.11
N ARG A 123 8.00 -3.69 12.34
CA ARG A 123 7.24 -2.88 13.29
C ARG A 123 7.92 -1.54 13.56
N ILE A 124 9.24 -1.56 13.70
CA ILE A 124 10.02 -0.33 13.89
C ILE A 124 9.90 0.60 12.68
N ILE A 125 9.98 0.03 11.48
CA ILE A 125 9.82 0.81 10.25
C ILE A 125 8.44 1.46 10.21
N CYS A 126 7.39 0.71 10.52
CA CYS A 126 6.02 1.24 10.52
C CYS A 126 5.83 2.34 11.56
N ASP A 127 6.39 2.16 12.77
CA ASP A 127 6.32 3.16 13.83
C ASP A 127 6.97 4.47 13.40
N LYS A 128 8.11 4.41 12.72
CA LYS A 128 8.82 5.60 12.23
C LYS A 128 8.04 6.33 11.15
N ILE A 129 7.30 5.58 10.33
CA ILE A 129 6.50 6.15 9.24
C ILE A 129 5.19 6.73 9.78
N GLY A 130 4.67 6.18 10.87
CA GLY A 130 3.33 6.51 11.37
C GLY A 130 2.26 5.59 10.80
N ALA A 131 2.66 4.41 10.33
CA ALA A 131 1.75 3.41 9.79
C ALA A 131 1.48 2.32 10.82
N SER A 132 0.36 1.61 10.65
CA SER A 132 0.09 0.39 11.41
C SER A 132 0.81 -0.78 10.75
N TYR A 133 1.13 -1.80 11.55
CA TYR A 133 1.75 -3.01 11.04
C TYR A 133 0.84 -4.20 11.28
N ARG A 134 0.65 -5.03 10.23
CA ARG A 134 -0.17 -6.23 10.32
C ARG A 134 0.57 -7.41 9.71
N ILE A 135 0.53 -8.53 10.43
CA ILE A 135 1.04 -9.80 9.93
C ILE A 135 -0.19 -10.58 9.43
N ARG A 136 -0.19 -10.88 8.14
CA ARG A 136 -1.29 -11.60 7.51
C ARG A 136 -1.04 -13.11 7.63
N PRO A 137 -2.09 -13.92 7.84
CA PRO A 137 -1.92 -15.37 7.90
C PRO A 137 -1.45 -15.90 6.54
N TRP A 138 -0.63 -16.96 6.60
CA TRP A 138 -0.24 -17.66 5.39
C TRP A 138 -1.46 -18.39 4.82
N GLU A 139 -1.66 -18.23 3.51
CA GLU A 139 -2.71 -18.92 2.78
C GLU A 139 -2.06 -19.73 1.65
N SER A 140 -2.34 -21.02 1.62
CA SER A 140 -1.81 -21.91 0.57
C SER A 140 -2.60 -21.77 -0.74
#